data_bb3d6bb451d91793340e9c622d1c411a
#
_entry.id   bb3d6bb451d91793340e9c622d1c411a
#
_cell.length_a   1.000
_cell.length_b   1.000
_cell.length_c   1.000
_cell.angle_alpha   90.00
_cell.angle_beta   90.00
_cell.angle_gamma   90.00
#
_symmetry.space_group_name_H-M   'P 1'
#
loop_
_entity.id
_entity.type
_entity.pdbx_description
1 polymer ?
#
loop_
_entity_poly.entity_id
_entity_poly.type
_entity_poly.pdbx_seq_one_letter_code
_entity_poly.pdbx_strand_id
1 'polypeptide(L)'
;KQKKKSNKINPATKKYNQVNIISNIISSTKGKTAIILPNKDLILPMINAIPKKVKSYNLSLSFPMGEMPLLKLFNSFFEMYNGGGSSFYFKDVLKITENNIFNSIFKDEKDMEILNSKIKSLNITYLSKKFVKSLKLSKIDMFFEMTSKSIIDDLLSFADLCEEKLDMDIYYDQLVSLRKVLFIIQKFKNHYSFEISLSSLKEIFNDILKNQSINLYGDLNADLQIMGLLESRGLEFENVIFCSANEGILPNNNFTNSLLTYDLRKKFDIPTIDEADAREAYDFYRLLFKAKNISLIYNSVSEGVSSSEKSRFIYQLELLKNDNYKINYINAQYEIPVNKPVDYSFPKSQSVIKKLKDIASSGFSPSSLSSYIDDPLVFFDKYLLRTEEYKSVKENTEELGIGRIFHK
;
A
#
# COMPACT_ATOMS: atom_id res chain seq x y z
N LYS A 1 -35.28 11.76 29.43
CA LYS A 1 -35.65 10.52 28.65
C LYS A 1 -34.42 10.07 27.88
N GLN A 2 -33.67 9.07 28.39
CA GLN A 2 -32.57 8.46 27.67
C GLN A 2 -33.15 7.72 26.44
N LYS A 3 -32.74 8.12 25.24
CA LYS A 3 -33.13 7.42 23.98
C LYS A 3 -32.46 6.04 23.98
N LYS A 4 -33.22 5.00 23.62
CA LYS A 4 -32.69 3.65 23.44
C LYS A 4 -31.56 3.68 22.42
N LYS A 5 -30.38 3.17 22.81
CA LYS A 5 -29.19 3.05 21.94
C LYS A 5 -29.16 1.69 21.29
N SER A 6 -28.79 1.62 20.01
CA SER A 6 -28.55 0.40 19.29
C SER A 6 -27.04 0.21 19.09
N ASN A 7 -26.48 -0.80 19.75
CA ASN A 7 -25.07 -1.16 19.62
C ASN A 7 -24.96 -2.43 18.79
N LYS A 8 -24.07 -2.43 17.80
CA LYS A 8 -23.77 -3.59 16.94
C LYS A 8 -22.31 -3.96 17.14
N ILE A 9 -22.03 -5.22 17.41
CA ILE A 9 -20.67 -5.77 17.48
C ILE A 9 -20.49 -6.71 16.30
N ASN A 10 -19.53 -6.42 15.44
CA ASN A 10 -19.34 -7.12 14.18
C ASN A 10 -17.92 -7.74 14.13
N PRO A 11 -17.77 -9.06 14.29
CA PRO A 11 -16.51 -9.73 13.98
C PRO A 11 -16.27 -9.72 12.46
N ALA A 12 -15.07 -9.34 12.06
CA ALA A 12 -14.60 -9.41 10.69
C ALA A 12 -13.53 -10.51 10.55
N THR A 13 -13.58 -11.29 9.49
CA THR A 13 -12.65 -12.41 9.29
C THR A 13 -11.24 -11.95 8.89
N LYS A 14 -11.09 -10.75 8.30
CA LYS A 14 -9.81 -10.16 7.90
C LYS A 14 -9.87 -8.65 7.97
N LYS A 15 -8.69 -8.02 8.05
CA LYS A 15 -8.50 -6.57 8.14
C LYS A 15 -9.32 -5.80 7.07
N TYR A 16 -9.28 -6.23 5.82
CA TYR A 16 -10.01 -5.57 4.73
C TYR A 16 -11.52 -5.85 4.69
N ASN A 17 -11.99 -6.95 5.30
CA ASN A 17 -13.42 -7.22 5.39
C ASN A 17 -14.15 -6.22 6.29
N GLN A 18 -13.46 -5.60 7.23
CA GLN A 18 -14.00 -4.50 8.04
C GLN A 18 -14.49 -3.36 7.16
N VAL A 19 -13.74 -3.03 6.10
CA VAL A 19 -14.07 -1.95 5.17
C VAL A 19 -15.39 -2.22 4.44
N ASN A 20 -15.62 -3.45 4.00
CA ASN A 20 -16.87 -3.84 3.35
C ASN A 20 -18.07 -3.76 4.31
N ILE A 21 -17.88 -4.19 5.57
CA ILE A 21 -18.90 -4.06 6.62
C ILE A 21 -19.27 -2.60 6.82
N ILE A 22 -18.27 -1.72 6.88
CA ILE A 22 -18.46 -0.28 7.10
C ILE A 22 -19.19 0.34 5.90
N SER A 23 -18.81 -0.01 4.67
CA SER A 23 -19.48 0.45 3.45
C SER A 23 -20.98 0.10 3.47
N ASN A 24 -21.33 -1.10 3.91
CA ASN A 24 -22.73 -1.53 4.07
C ASN A 24 -23.45 -0.75 5.18
N ILE A 25 -22.81 -0.51 6.31
CA ILE A 25 -23.37 0.29 7.41
C ILE A 25 -23.63 1.71 6.95
N ILE A 26 -22.65 2.37 6.32
CA ILE A 26 -22.79 3.74 5.76
C ILE A 26 -23.93 3.77 4.76
N SER A 27 -24.06 2.71 3.95
CA SER A 27 -25.14 2.60 2.95
C SER A 27 -26.54 2.66 3.56
N SER A 28 -26.72 2.26 4.80
CA SER A 28 -28.02 2.25 5.50
C SER A 28 -28.16 3.38 6.52
N THR A 29 -27.10 4.15 6.80
CA THR A 29 -27.07 5.15 7.86
C THR A 29 -27.44 6.54 7.34
N LYS A 30 -28.12 7.35 8.18
CA LYS A 30 -28.44 8.75 7.93
C LYS A 30 -27.99 9.60 9.11
N GLY A 31 -27.62 10.85 8.86
CA GLY A 31 -27.19 11.82 9.88
C GLY A 31 -25.67 11.78 10.12
N LYS A 32 -25.19 12.65 11.01
CA LYS A 32 -23.77 12.82 11.29
C LYS A 32 -23.13 11.51 11.76
N THR A 33 -22.18 11.02 11.02
CA THR A 33 -21.55 9.72 11.19
C THR A 33 -20.04 9.87 11.31
N ALA A 34 -19.45 9.32 12.36
CA ALA A 34 -18.01 9.20 12.52
C ALA A 34 -17.55 7.76 12.25
N ILE A 35 -16.50 7.62 11.45
CA ILE A 35 -15.71 6.39 11.31
C ILE A 35 -14.40 6.62 12.07
N ILE A 36 -14.18 5.84 13.12
CA ILE A 36 -12.97 5.92 13.92
C ILE A 36 -12.01 4.85 13.44
N LEU A 37 -10.85 5.30 12.95
CA LEU A 37 -9.75 4.46 12.47
C LEU A 37 -8.57 4.55 13.43
N PRO A 38 -8.39 3.61 14.36
CA PRO A 38 -7.21 3.58 15.22
C PRO A 38 -5.92 3.31 14.42
N ASN A 39 -6.05 2.56 13.32
CA ASN A 39 -4.94 2.20 12.44
C ASN A 39 -5.06 2.91 11.08
N LYS A 40 -3.99 3.63 10.71
CA LYS A 40 -3.90 4.38 9.45
C LYS A 40 -3.86 3.52 8.18
N ASP A 41 -3.51 2.24 8.29
CA ASP A 41 -3.43 1.31 7.14
C ASP A 41 -4.78 1.10 6.43
N LEU A 42 -5.89 1.36 7.13
CA LEU A 42 -7.22 1.24 6.55
C LEU A 42 -7.71 2.50 5.83
N ILE A 43 -6.94 3.59 5.84
CA ILE A 43 -7.37 4.87 5.23
C ILE A 43 -7.67 4.70 3.74
N LEU A 44 -6.71 4.22 2.95
CA LEU A 44 -6.89 4.05 1.50
C LEU A 44 -7.99 3.04 1.14
N PRO A 45 -8.01 1.82 1.73
CA PRO A 45 -9.13 0.91 1.51
C PRO A 45 -10.49 1.53 1.87
N MET A 46 -10.55 2.32 2.96
CA MET A 46 -11.77 2.96 3.41
C MET A 46 -12.27 4.01 2.42
N ILE A 47 -11.39 4.89 1.95
CA ILE A 47 -11.74 5.92 0.94
C ILE A 47 -12.31 5.28 -0.31
N ASN A 48 -11.67 4.21 -0.81
CA ASN A 48 -12.12 3.49 -2.00
C ASN A 48 -13.45 2.74 -1.82
N ALA A 49 -13.81 2.41 -0.58
CA ALA A 49 -15.04 1.68 -0.27
C ALA A 49 -16.22 2.59 0.11
N ILE A 50 -16.02 3.92 0.16
CA ILE A 50 -17.12 4.85 0.43
C ILE A 50 -18.17 4.72 -0.68
N PRO A 51 -19.45 4.49 -0.33
CA PRO A 51 -20.51 4.36 -1.33
C PRO A 51 -20.67 5.64 -2.15
N LYS A 52 -20.88 5.51 -3.47
CA LYS A 52 -21.06 6.64 -4.41
C LYS A 52 -22.19 7.61 -4.03
N LYS A 53 -23.13 7.19 -3.20
CA LYS A 53 -24.22 8.04 -2.69
C LYS A 53 -23.75 9.09 -1.67
N VAL A 54 -22.57 8.91 -1.05
CA VAL A 54 -21.97 9.89 -0.15
C VAL A 54 -21.34 10.97 -1.03
N LYS A 55 -21.89 12.17 -0.97
CA LYS A 55 -21.47 13.29 -1.82
C LYS A 55 -20.15 13.92 -1.36
N SER A 56 -19.98 14.02 -0.05
CA SER A 56 -18.77 14.57 0.56
C SER A 56 -18.42 13.84 1.86
N TYR A 57 -17.16 13.82 2.18
CA TYR A 57 -16.65 13.32 3.45
C TYR A 57 -15.44 14.15 3.90
N ASN A 58 -15.19 14.16 5.18
CA ASN A 58 -13.97 14.74 5.74
C ASN A 58 -13.04 13.64 6.22
N LEU A 59 -11.74 13.84 6.03
CA LEU A 59 -10.69 12.96 6.52
C LEU A 59 -9.76 13.77 7.43
N SER A 60 -9.91 13.60 8.73
CA SER A 60 -9.09 14.28 9.75
C SER A 60 -7.91 13.44 10.23
N LEU A 61 -7.46 12.49 9.41
CA LEU A 61 -6.29 11.68 9.68
C LEU A 61 -5.13 12.13 8.80
N SER A 62 -3.98 12.30 9.40
CA SER A 62 -2.75 12.50 8.65
C SER A 62 -2.27 11.19 8.04
N PHE A 63 -1.99 11.20 6.75
CA PHE A 63 -1.46 10.04 6.02
C PHE A 63 0.06 9.96 6.16
N PRO A 64 0.65 8.77 6.44
CA PRO A 64 2.10 8.64 6.52
C PRO A 64 2.76 9.05 5.21
N MET A 65 3.70 9.97 5.29
CA MET A 65 4.34 10.55 4.11
C MET A 65 5.09 9.51 3.28
N GLY A 66 5.76 8.55 3.92
CA GLY A 66 6.49 7.48 3.26
C GLY A 66 5.63 6.54 2.40
N GLU A 67 4.30 6.53 2.60
CA GLU A 67 3.37 5.73 1.81
C GLU A 67 2.88 6.43 0.54
N MET A 68 3.18 7.71 0.37
CA MET A 68 2.77 8.49 -0.79
C MET A 68 3.48 8.04 -2.07
N PRO A 69 2.77 7.95 -3.21
CA PRO A 69 3.32 7.42 -4.45
C PRO A 69 4.58 8.14 -4.96
N LEU A 70 4.58 9.48 -4.89
CA LEU A 70 5.74 10.27 -5.33
C LEU A 70 6.97 9.99 -4.45
N LEU A 71 6.80 9.89 -3.13
CA LEU A 71 7.90 9.65 -2.22
C LEU A 71 8.44 8.21 -2.33
N LYS A 72 7.58 7.25 -2.62
CA LYS A 72 8.00 5.88 -2.97
C LYS A 72 8.85 5.85 -4.23
N LEU A 73 8.51 6.64 -5.24
CA LEU A 73 9.34 6.78 -6.43
C LEU A 73 10.74 7.32 -6.07
N PHE A 74 10.80 8.40 -5.29
CA PHE A 74 12.10 8.97 -4.86
C PHE A 74 12.91 8.00 -4.00
N ASN A 75 12.27 7.25 -3.11
CA ASN A 75 12.96 6.20 -2.35
C ASN A 75 13.54 5.10 -3.26
N SER A 76 12.89 4.79 -4.38
CA SER A 76 13.38 3.78 -5.33
C SER A 76 14.73 4.17 -5.95
N PHE A 77 15.04 5.47 -6.10
CA PHE A 77 16.37 5.91 -6.53
C PHE A 77 17.45 5.56 -5.50
N PHE A 78 17.19 5.77 -4.21
CA PHE A 78 18.11 5.33 -3.17
C PHE A 78 18.27 3.81 -3.13
N GLU A 79 17.20 3.04 -3.40
CA GLU A 79 17.25 1.59 -3.50
C GLU A 79 18.12 1.13 -4.66
N MET A 80 17.98 1.73 -5.83
CA MET A 80 18.78 1.42 -7.02
C MET A 80 20.28 1.59 -6.77
N TYR A 81 20.67 2.54 -5.91
CA TYR A 81 22.07 2.82 -5.58
C TYR A 81 22.60 2.04 -4.36
N ASN A 82 21.82 1.18 -3.73
CA ASN A 82 22.21 0.45 -2.52
C ASN A 82 23.44 -0.48 -2.73
N GLY A 83 23.70 -0.90 -3.98
CA GLY A 83 24.87 -1.70 -4.37
C GLY A 83 26.15 -0.89 -4.67
N GLY A 84 26.26 0.39 -4.25
CA GLY A 84 27.45 1.24 -4.46
C GLY A 84 27.51 1.92 -5.83
N GLY A 85 26.49 1.78 -6.68
CA GLY A 85 26.33 2.54 -7.93
C GLY A 85 27.28 2.18 -9.08
N SER A 86 28.03 1.09 -8.99
CA SER A 86 28.84 0.57 -10.12
C SER A 86 28.02 -0.30 -11.08
N SER A 87 27.03 -0.99 -10.53
CA SER A 87 26.04 -1.79 -11.25
C SER A 87 24.68 -1.68 -10.56
N PHE A 88 23.60 -1.81 -11.33
CA PHE A 88 22.23 -1.67 -10.85
C PHE A 88 21.49 -2.99 -11.00
N TYR A 89 20.80 -3.41 -9.95
CA TYR A 89 19.97 -4.59 -9.98
C TYR A 89 18.71 -4.34 -10.82
N PHE A 90 18.40 -5.23 -11.73
CA PHE A 90 17.34 -5.01 -12.73
C PHE A 90 15.96 -4.71 -12.12
N LYS A 91 15.60 -5.34 -10.97
CA LYS A 91 14.32 -5.09 -10.34
C LYS A 91 14.19 -3.65 -9.82
N ASP A 92 15.28 -3.09 -9.31
CA ASP A 92 15.29 -1.70 -8.82
C ASP A 92 15.17 -0.72 -9.99
N VAL A 93 15.81 -1.04 -11.13
CA VAL A 93 15.67 -0.26 -12.35
C VAL A 93 14.25 -0.34 -12.90
N LEU A 94 13.68 -1.55 -13.01
CA LEU A 94 12.30 -1.74 -13.49
C LEU A 94 11.27 -1.09 -12.57
N LYS A 95 11.52 -1.08 -11.25
CA LYS A 95 10.66 -0.40 -10.28
C LYS A 95 10.52 1.11 -10.55
N ILE A 96 11.55 1.73 -11.10
CA ILE A 96 11.54 3.15 -11.51
C ILE A 96 10.93 3.28 -12.91
N THR A 97 11.44 2.53 -13.89
CA THR A 97 11.07 2.68 -15.31
C THR A 97 9.66 2.18 -15.62
N GLU A 98 9.08 1.30 -14.81
CA GLU A 98 7.68 0.86 -14.89
C GLU A 98 6.75 1.65 -13.96
N ASN A 99 7.26 2.63 -13.20
CA ASN A 99 6.45 3.46 -12.32
C ASN A 99 5.56 4.41 -13.11
N ASN A 100 4.26 4.45 -12.81
CA ASN A 100 3.29 5.26 -13.54
C ASN A 100 3.60 6.77 -13.49
N ILE A 101 4.11 7.28 -12.36
CA ILE A 101 4.46 8.70 -12.22
C ILE A 101 5.68 9.01 -13.09
N PHE A 102 6.72 8.16 -13.04
CA PHE A 102 7.91 8.31 -13.85
C PHE A 102 7.56 8.27 -15.34
N ASN A 103 6.73 7.32 -15.74
CA ASN A 103 6.24 7.19 -17.13
C ASN A 103 5.42 8.40 -17.57
N SER A 104 4.64 9.03 -16.69
CA SER A 104 3.87 10.22 -17.06
C SER A 104 4.74 11.44 -17.31
N ILE A 105 5.90 11.55 -16.63
CA ILE A 105 6.88 12.62 -16.81
C ILE A 105 7.62 12.47 -18.14
N PHE A 106 7.96 11.24 -18.52
CA PHE A 106 8.73 10.89 -19.73
C PHE A 106 7.87 10.24 -20.82
N LYS A 107 6.58 10.59 -20.88
CA LYS A 107 5.58 9.93 -21.74
C LYS A 107 5.95 9.88 -23.22
N ASP A 108 6.63 10.89 -23.72
CA ASP A 108 7.00 11.02 -25.14
C ASP A 108 8.37 10.39 -25.46
N GLU A 109 9.01 9.76 -24.47
CA GLU A 109 10.38 9.24 -24.62
C GLU A 109 10.36 7.72 -24.76
N LYS A 110 11.08 7.21 -25.76
CA LYS A 110 11.25 5.76 -26.00
C LYS A 110 12.34 5.13 -25.15
N ASP A 111 13.09 5.91 -24.41
CA ASP A 111 14.25 5.48 -23.62
C ASP A 111 13.91 4.32 -22.66
N MET A 112 12.75 4.41 -21.98
CA MET A 112 12.30 3.39 -21.04
C MET A 112 11.94 2.08 -21.74
N GLU A 113 11.27 2.15 -22.89
CA GLU A 113 10.92 0.96 -23.68
C GLU A 113 12.19 0.26 -24.19
N ILE A 114 13.17 1.05 -24.66
CA ILE A 114 14.47 0.53 -25.13
C ILE A 114 15.20 -0.16 -23.97
N LEU A 115 15.30 0.51 -22.81
CA LEU A 115 15.98 -0.04 -21.65
C LEU A 115 15.29 -1.33 -21.15
N ASN A 116 13.97 -1.28 -20.92
CA ASN A 116 13.20 -2.41 -20.41
C ASN A 116 13.21 -3.61 -21.38
N SER A 117 13.09 -3.35 -22.69
CA SER A 117 13.18 -4.42 -23.69
C SER A 117 14.55 -5.07 -23.75
N LYS A 118 15.63 -4.29 -23.60
CA LYS A 118 17.00 -4.82 -23.54
C LYS A 118 17.27 -5.62 -22.28
N ILE A 119 16.81 -5.14 -21.12
CA ILE A 119 16.91 -5.90 -19.85
C ILE A 119 16.25 -7.27 -20.02
N LYS A 120 15.03 -7.31 -20.55
CA LYS A 120 14.23 -8.54 -20.72
C LYS A 120 14.79 -9.45 -21.81
N SER A 121 15.16 -8.90 -22.99
CA SER A 121 15.64 -9.70 -24.11
C SER A 121 17.01 -10.33 -23.88
N LEU A 122 17.91 -9.62 -23.19
CA LEU A 122 19.26 -10.09 -22.88
C LEU A 122 19.36 -10.79 -21.51
N ASN A 123 18.26 -10.91 -20.79
CA ASN A 123 18.20 -11.50 -19.45
C ASN A 123 19.24 -10.91 -18.47
N ILE A 124 19.36 -9.58 -18.45
CA ILE A 124 20.35 -8.89 -17.63
C ILE A 124 19.86 -8.77 -16.20
N THR A 125 20.59 -9.38 -15.24
CA THR A 125 20.30 -9.26 -13.82
C THR A 125 20.96 -8.04 -13.16
N TYR A 126 22.16 -7.68 -13.62
CA TYR A 126 22.89 -6.49 -13.18
C TYR A 126 23.32 -5.63 -14.36
N LEU A 127 22.88 -4.37 -14.39
CA LEU A 127 23.21 -3.40 -15.41
C LEU A 127 24.47 -2.63 -15.00
N SER A 128 25.54 -2.70 -15.79
CA SER A 128 26.70 -1.84 -15.58
C SER A 128 26.46 -0.43 -16.13
N LYS A 129 27.08 0.60 -15.53
CA LYS A 129 27.04 1.97 -16.08
C LYS A 129 27.48 2.03 -17.56
N LYS A 130 28.47 1.22 -17.94
CA LYS A 130 28.95 1.14 -19.32
C LYS A 130 27.87 0.64 -20.29
N PHE A 131 27.09 -0.37 -19.85
CA PHE A 131 25.99 -0.89 -20.64
C PHE A 131 24.90 0.17 -20.84
N VAL A 132 24.47 0.85 -19.75
CA VAL A 132 23.45 1.91 -19.83
C VAL A 132 23.90 3.02 -20.79
N LYS A 133 25.14 3.50 -20.66
CA LYS A 133 25.71 4.52 -21.58
C LYS A 133 25.73 4.08 -23.04
N SER A 134 25.96 2.79 -23.31
CA SER A 134 25.94 2.25 -24.67
C SER A 134 24.56 2.33 -25.35
N LEU A 135 23.48 2.41 -24.57
CA LEU A 135 22.12 2.55 -25.08
C LEU A 135 21.77 3.97 -25.51
N LYS A 136 22.61 4.96 -25.17
CA LYS A 136 22.43 6.39 -25.52
C LYS A 136 21.04 6.92 -25.14
N LEU A 137 20.64 6.69 -23.90
CA LEU A 137 19.37 7.13 -23.34
C LEU A 137 19.47 8.63 -22.97
N SER A 138 18.97 9.50 -23.83
CA SER A 138 19.24 10.96 -23.73
C SER A 138 18.58 11.64 -22.53
N LYS A 139 17.47 11.08 -22.01
CA LYS A 139 16.65 11.72 -20.98
C LYS A 139 16.78 11.08 -19.60
N ILE A 140 17.08 9.81 -19.54
CA ILE A 140 17.13 9.06 -18.28
C ILE A 140 18.56 8.67 -17.87
N ASP A 141 19.57 8.94 -18.69
CA ASP A 141 20.98 8.66 -18.38
C ASP A 141 21.44 9.32 -17.08
N MET A 142 20.95 10.53 -16.78
CA MET A 142 21.29 11.27 -15.56
C MET A 142 20.99 10.45 -14.28
N PHE A 143 19.94 9.64 -14.29
CA PHE A 143 19.56 8.83 -13.13
C PHE A 143 20.51 7.65 -12.85
N PHE A 144 21.40 7.32 -13.78
CA PHE A 144 22.41 6.27 -13.63
C PHE A 144 23.82 6.84 -13.31
N GLU A 145 23.96 8.15 -13.22
CA GLU A 145 25.24 8.82 -12.94
C GLU A 145 25.33 9.45 -11.55
N MET A 146 24.26 9.39 -10.77
CA MET A 146 24.22 9.92 -9.41
C MET A 146 25.32 9.35 -8.52
N THR A 147 25.82 10.15 -7.61
CA THR A 147 26.84 9.80 -6.62
C THR A 147 26.37 10.20 -5.22
N SER A 148 27.06 9.76 -4.17
CA SER A 148 26.78 10.21 -2.80
C SER A 148 26.87 11.75 -2.65
N LYS A 149 27.66 12.39 -3.52
CA LYS A 149 27.82 13.86 -3.51
C LYS A 149 26.70 14.57 -4.27
N SER A 150 26.21 14.02 -5.37
CA SER A 150 25.23 14.67 -6.26
C SER A 150 23.78 14.24 -6.03
N ILE A 151 23.52 13.05 -5.49
CA ILE A 151 22.18 12.45 -5.48
C ILE A 151 21.09 13.37 -4.92
N ILE A 152 21.37 14.16 -3.89
CA ILE A 152 20.36 15.06 -3.30
C ILE A 152 20.04 16.21 -4.26
N ASP A 153 21.06 16.76 -4.91
CA ASP A 153 20.91 17.86 -5.87
C ASP A 153 20.24 17.37 -7.15
N ASP A 154 20.58 16.14 -7.61
CA ASP A 154 19.97 15.49 -8.76
C ASP A 154 18.48 15.19 -8.48
N LEU A 155 18.13 14.71 -7.26
CA LEU A 155 16.75 14.48 -6.87
C LEU A 155 15.96 15.78 -6.68
N LEU A 156 16.58 16.87 -6.25
CA LEU A 156 15.95 18.19 -6.22
C LEU A 156 15.64 18.68 -7.64
N SER A 157 16.58 18.53 -8.57
CA SER A 157 16.35 18.85 -9.99
C SER A 157 15.24 17.99 -10.60
N PHE A 158 15.15 16.71 -10.21
CA PHE A 158 14.05 15.86 -10.62
C PHE A 158 12.72 16.29 -10.00
N ALA A 159 12.71 16.79 -8.75
CA ALA A 159 11.51 17.37 -8.13
C ALA A 159 11.03 18.63 -8.87
N ASP A 160 11.95 19.44 -9.43
CA ASP A 160 11.59 20.59 -10.26
C ASP A 160 10.93 20.12 -11.58
N LEU A 161 11.46 19.08 -12.20
CA LEU A 161 10.84 18.47 -13.37
C LEU A 161 9.47 17.85 -13.06
N CYS A 162 9.28 17.26 -11.88
CA CYS A 162 7.98 16.77 -11.42
C CYS A 162 6.96 17.91 -11.32
N GLU A 163 7.34 19.07 -10.79
CA GLU A 163 6.45 20.23 -10.68
C GLU A 163 6.02 20.75 -12.05
N GLU A 164 6.91 20.70 -13.04
CA GLU A 164 6.61 21.14 -14.40
C GLU A 164 5.68 20.19 -15.15
N LYS A 165 5.79 18.88 -14.91
CA LYS A 165 5.16 17.83 -15.74
C LYS A 165 3.96 17.13 -15.11
N LEU A 166 3.81 17.18 -13.79
CA LEU A 166 2.74 16.49 -13.07
C LEU A 166 1.55 17.42 -12.78
N ASP A 167 0.40 16.80 -12.55
CA ASP A 167 -0.80 17.51 -12.08
C ASP A 167 -0.63 17.97 -10.63
N MET A 168 -0.46 19.27 -10.43
CA MET A 168 -0.22 19.86 -9.12
C MET A 168 -1.43 19.79 -8.19
N ASP A 169 -2.64 19.62 -8.68
CA ASP A 169 -3.80 19.40 -7.81
C ASP A 169 -3.66 18.10 -7.00
N ILE A 170 -2.95 17.12 -7.55
CA ILE A 170 -2.75 15.81 -6.91
C ILE A 170 -1.42 15.73 -6.15
N TYR A 171 -0.35 16.31 -6.70
CA TYR A 171 1.02 16.07 -6.23
C TYR A 171 1.64 17.21 -5.44
N TYR A 172 1.00 18.38 -5.34
CA TYR A 172 1.57 19.58 -4.70
C TYR A 172 2.06 19.32 -3.26
N ASP A 173 1.20 18.81 -2.38
CA ASP A 173 1.55 18.58 -0.98
C ASP A 173 2.67 17.55 -0.82
N GLN A 174 2.67 16.51 -1.69
CA GLN A 174 3.72 15.51 -1.72
C GLN A 174 5.06 16.12 -2.14
N LEU A 175 5.06 16.98 -3.16
CA LEU A 175 6.25 17.63 -3.70
C LEU A 175 6.84 18.63 -2.73
N VAL A 176 5.99 19.47 -2.12
CA VAL A 176 6.42 20.45 -1.08
C VAL A 176 7.06 19.71 0.09
N SER A 177 6.44 18.62 0.53
CA SER A 177 6.94 17.82 1.64
C SER A 177 8.25 17.12 1.29
N LEU A 178 8.35 16.56 0.08
CA LEU A 178 9.56 15.94 -0.45
C LEU A 178 10.73 16.92 -0.47
N ARG A 179 10.50 18.12 -1.03
CA ARG A 179 11.53 19.17 -1.07
C ARG A 179 12.02 19.56 0.33
N LYS A 180 11.10 19.67 1.31
CA LYS A 180 11.50 19.93 2.70
C LYS A 180 12.46 18.85 3.22
N VAL A 181 12.17 17.57 2.97
CA VAL A 181 13.04 16.47 3.38
C VAL A 181 14.40 16.55 2.69
N LEU A 182 14.42 16.72 1.37
CA LEU A 182 15.66 16.84 0.61
C LEU A 182 16.50 18.06 1.04
N PHE A 183 15.89 19.21 1.31
CA PHE A 183 16.57 20.39 1.84
C PHE A 183 17.14 20.18 3.25
N ILE A 184 16.44 19.47 4.12
CA ILE A 184 16.97 19.10 5.44
C ILE A 184 18.24 18.26 5.28
N ILE A 185 18.22 17.27 4.42
CA ILE A 185 19.37 16.39 4.16
C ILE A 185 20.52 17.19 3.50
N GLN A 186 20.20 18.05 2.54
CA GLN A 186 21.17 18.91 1.89
C GLN A 186 21.88 19.85 2.89
N LYS A 187 21.11 20.51 3.78
CA LYS A 187 21.67 21.35 4.84
C LYS A 187 22.56 20.54 5.79
N PHE A 188 22.11 19.36 6.19
CA PHE A 188 22.88 18.46 7.03
C PHE A 188 24.21 18.10 6.37
N LYS A 189 24.17 17.68 5.09
CA LYS A 189 25.35 17.32 4.31
C LYS A 189 26.33 18.51 4.16
N ASN A 190 25.82 19.73 3.94
CA ASN A 190 26.64 20.91 3.78
C ASN A 190 27.26 21.44 5.10
N HIS A 191 26.58 21.13 6.24
CA HIS A 191 27.06 21.53 7.55
C HIS A 191 28.22 20.66 8.06
N TYR A 192 28.21 19.37 7.69
CA TYR A 192 29.23 18.42 8.13
C TYR A 192 30.20 18.11 6.98
N SER A 193 31.52 18.18 7.26
CA SER A 193 32.57 18.00 6.28
C SER A 193 32.91 16.55 5.94
N PHE A 194 32.23 15.56 6.55
CA PHE A 194 32.47 14.13 6.28
C PHE A 194 31.61 13.61 5.12
N GLU A 195 32.16 12.64 4.39
CA GLU A 195 31.42 11.97 3.33
C GLU A 195 30.38 11.01 3.90
N ILE A 196 29.12 11.21 3.53
CA ILE A 196 28.00 10.35 3.92
C ILE A 196 27.80 9.30 2.82
N SER A 197 27.74 8.03 3.20
CA SER A 197 27.46 6.94 2.26
C SER A 197 26.03 7.02 1.71
N LEU A 198 25.80 6.45 0.52
CA LEU A 198 24.44 6.39 -0.07
C LEU A 198 23.46 5.62 0.80
N SER A 199 23.91 4.54 1.46
CA SER A 199 23.11 3.78 2.41
C SER A 199 22.68 4.62 3.61
N SER A 200 23.59 5.39 4.20
CA SER A 200 23.26 6.28 5.31
C SER A 200 22.33 7.43 4.89
N LEU A 201 22.49 7.98 3.69
CA LEU A 201 21.55 8.96 3.14
C LEU A 201 20.14 8.37 2.98
N LYS A 202 20.02 7.13 2.50
CA LYS A 202 18.75 6.41 2.42
C LYS A 202 18.11 6.24 3.79
N GLU A 203 18.88 5.82 4.80
CA GLU A 203 18.38 5.65 6.17
C GLU A 203 17.85 6.96 6.73
N ILE A 204 18.63 8.05 6.61
CA ILE A 204 18.22 9.39 7.05
C ILE A 204 16.94 9.83 6.32
N PHE A 205 16.87 9.64 5.00
CA PHE A 205 15.69 9.96 4.22
C PHE A 205 14.46 9.21 4.72
N ASN A 206 14.57 7.90 4.92
CA ASN A 206 13.48 7.08 5.41
C ASN A 206 13.07 7.42 6.86
N ASP A 207 14.01 7.74 7.73
CA ASP A 207 13.71 8.09 9.12
C ASP A 207 12.98 9.44 9.22
N ILE A 208 13.37 10.41 8.39
CA ILE A 208 12.63 11.69 8.31
C ILE A 208 11.20 11.43 7.79
N LEU A 209 11.04 10.60 6.75
CA LEU A 209 9.73 10.27 6.16
C LEU A 209 8.79 9.55 7.13
N LYS A 210 9.31 8.62 7.94
CA LYS A 210 8.51 7.88 8.94
C LYS A 210 7.86 8.80 9.96
N ASN A 211 8.54 9.88 10.32
CA ASN A 211 8.10 10.84 11.34
C ASN A 211 7.25 11.99 10.77
N GLN A 212 7.03 12.02 9.46
CA GLN A 212 6.23 13.04 8.80
C GLN A 212 4.94 12.47 8.24
N SER A 213 3.92 13.31 8.23
CA SER A 213 2.60 12.97 7.69
C SER A 213 2.02 14.16 6.93
N ILE A 214 1.18 13.86 5.95
CA ILE A 214 0.45 14.84 5.15
C ILE A 214 -1.01 14.80 5.59
N ASN A 215 -1.59 15.96 5.85
CA ASN A 215 -3.01 16.06 6.11
C ASN A 215 -3.76 16.02 4.77
N LEU A 216 -4.65 15.07 4.64
CA LEU A 216 -5.56 15.02 3.51
C LEU A 216 -6.74 15.96 3.82
N TYR A 217 -7.01 16.88 2.92
CA TYR A 217 -8.10 17.82 3.06
C TYR A 217 -9.43 17.19 2.64
N GLY A 218 -10.46 17.48 3.39
CA GLY A 218 -11.83 17.06 3.14
C GLY A 218 -12.82 18.20 3.42
N ASP A 219 -14.11 17.94 3.25
CA ASP A 219 -15.16 18.88 3.60
C ASP A 219 -15.47 18.80 5.10
N LEU A 220 -15.05 19.80 5.86
CA LEU A 220 -15.26 19.88 7.30
C LEU A 220 -16.74 19.84 7.70
N ASN A 221 -17.64 20.25 6.80
CA ASN A 221 -19.09 20.27 7.04
C ASN A 221 -19.77 18.97 6.60
N ALA A 222 -19.03 18.01 6.03
CA ALA A 222 -19.61 16.75 5.60
C ALA A 222 -20.23 15.97 6.76
N ASP A 223 -21.34 15.30 6.48
CA ASP A 223 -22.00 14.43 7.46
C ASP A 223 -21.18 13.18 7.78
N LEU A 224 -20.31 12.73 6.87
CA LEU A 224 -19.40 11.61 7.08
C LEU A 224 -18.01 12.15 7.45
N GLN A 225 -17.57 11.80 8.65
CA GLN A 225 -16.26 12.16 9.19
C GLN A 225 -15.43 10.91 9.41
N ILE A 226 -14.22 10.85 8.85
CA ILE A 226 -13.25 9.76 9.04
C ILE A 226 -12.09 10.32 9.85
N MET A 227 -11.82 9.75 11.02
CA MET A 227 -10.87 10.32 11.96
C MET A 227 -10.31 9.27 12.92
N GLY A 228 -9.24 9.60 13.62
CA GLY A 228 -8.77 8.84 14.76
C GLY A 228 -9.56 9.15 16.05
N LEU A 229 -9.28 8.41 17.09
CA LEU A 229 -9.95 8.61 18.38
C LEU A 229 -9.60 9.97 18.99
N LEU A 230 -8.35 10.41 18.85
CA LEU A 230 -7.89 11.70 19.40
C LEU A 230 -8.57 12.89 18.69
N GLU A 231 -8.69 12.81 17.37
CA GLU A 231 -9.31 13.83 16.54
C GLU A 231 -10.81 13.97 16.79
N SER A 232 -11.43 12.95 17.38
CA SER A 232 -12.86 12.97 17.74
C SER A 232 -13.17 13.76 19.02
N ARG A 233 -12.15 14.23 19.72
CA ARG A 233 -12.33 15.00 20.98
C ARG A 233 -13.12 16.27 20.73
N GLY A 234 -14.13 16.51 21.58
CA GLY A 234 -15.00 17.69 21.48
C GLY A 234 -16.13 17.56 20.44
N LEU A 235 -16.12 16.52 19.62
CA LEU A 235 -17.13 16.31 18.57
C LEU A 235 -18.25 15.37 19.05
N GLU A 236 -19.43 15.53 18.45
CA GLU A 236 -20.62 14.72 18.74
C GLU A 236 -21.20 14.17 17.43
N PHE A 237 -21.51 12.87 17.44
CA PHE A 237 -22.05 12.18 16.28
C PHE A 237 -23.30 11.38 16.65
N GLU A 238 -24.22 11.25 15.70
CA GLU A 238 -25.38 10.39 15.89
C GLU A 238 -25.01 8.91 15.71
N ASN A 239 -24.10 8.65 14.77
CA ASN A 239 -23.63 7.31 14.44
C ASN A 239 -22.11 7.24 14.59
N VAL A 240 -21.63 6.24 15.28
CA VAL A 240 -20.20 6.02 15.50
C VAL A 240 -19.85 4.59 15.07
N ILE A 241 -18.86 4.48 14.22
CA ILE A 241 -18.35 3.20 13.70
C ILE A 241 -16.87 3.11 14.07
N PHE A 242 -16.52 2.18 14.94
CA PHE A 242 -15.14 1.87 15.27
C PHE A 242 -14.63 0.71 14.41
N CYS A 243 -13.48 0.90 13.79
CA CYS A 243 -12.74 -0.13 13.09
C CYS A 243 -11.64 -0.68 13.97
N SER A 244 -11.25 -1.93 13.73
CA SER A 244 -10.13 -2.57 14.42
C SER A 244 -10.19 -2.42 15.96
N ALA A 245 -11.39 -2.65 16.52
CA ALA A 245 -11.60 -2.61 17.97
C ALA A 245 -11.04 -3.88 18.63
N ASN A 246 -9.75 -4.15 18.38
CA ASN A 246 -9.00 -5.27 18.92
C ASN A 246 -8.12 -4.85 20.08
N GLU A 247 -7.81 -5.80 20.97
CA GLU A 247 -6.87 -5.60 22.05
C GLU A 247 -5.47 -5.27 21.49
N GLY A 248 -4.80 -4.30 22.08
CA GLY A 248 -3.51 -3.78 21.61
C GLY A 248 -3.60 -2.72 20.50
N ILE A 249 -4.79 -2.55 19.89
CA ILE A 249 -5.09 -1.47 18.94
C ILE A 249 -6.00 -0.43 19.60
N LEU A 250 -6.97 -0.90 20.36
CA LEU A 250 -7.87 -0.09 21.15
C LEU A 250 -8.11 -0.80 22.50
N PRO A 251 -7.50 -0.37 23.62
CA PRO A 251 -6.50 0.69 23.75
C PRO A 251 -5.18 0.35 23.03
N ASN A 252 -4.45 1.42 22.66
CA ASN A 252 -3.18 1.29 22.00
C ASN A 252 -2.07 1.02 23.02
N ASN A 253 -1.56 -0.21 23.04
CA ASN A 253 -0.51 -0.65 23.96
C ASN A 253 0.91 -0.37 23.46
N ASN A 254 1.11 0.55 22.52
CA ASN A 254 2.43 0.90 21.98
C ASN A 254 3.29 1.68 23.00
N PHE A 255 3.48 1.10 24.18
CA PHE A 255 4.54 1.55 25.06
C PHE A 255 5.83 0.91 24.60
N THR A 256 6.64 1.71 23.89
CA THR A 256 8.01 1.33 23.58
C THR A 256 8.74 0.97 24.86
N ASN A 257 9.56 -0.08 24.84
CA ASN A 257 10.46 -0.42 25.92
C ASN A 257 11.34 0.79 26.24
N SER A 258 10.93 1.55 27.24
CA SER A 258 11.62 2.72 27.72
C SER A 258 12.56 2.32 28.84
N LEU A 259 13.75 2.94 28.88
CA LEU A 259 14.65 2.82 30.03
C LEU A 259 14.05 3.34 31.33
N LEU A 260 12.94 4.12 31.23
CA LEU A 260 12.21 4.60 32.40
C LEU A 260 11.23 3.52 32.88
N THR A 261 11.55 2.95 34.04
CA THR A 261 10.68 1.96 34.69
C THR A 261 9.39 2.63 35.22
N TYR A 262 8.36 1.82 35.49
CA TYR A 262 7.09 2.29 36.02
C TYR A 262 7.27 3.11 37.30
N ASP A 263 8.12 2.66 38.23
CA ASP A 263 8.36 3.35 39.51
C ASP A 263 9.04 4.70 39.33
N LEU A 264 9.98 4.80 38.38
CA LEU A 264 10.61 6.09 38.07
C LEU A 264 9.60 7.06 37.45
N ARG A 265 8.74 6.57 36.54
CA ARG A 265 7.67 7.40 35.95
C ARG A 265 6.78 7.96 37.05
N LYS A 266 6.30 7.11 37.98
CA LYS A 266 5.45 7.52 39.11
C LYS A 266 6.15 8.49 40.04
N LYS A 267 7.43 8.27 40.32
CA LYS A 267 8.22 9.15 41.22
C LYS A 267 8.42 10.56 40.65
N PHE A 268 8.49 10.69 39.36
CA PHE A 268 8.75 11.96 38.66
C PHE A 268 7.52 12.54 37.95
N ASP A 269 6.32 12.07 38.26
CA ASP A 269 5.03 12.51 37.68
C ASP A 269 5.04 12.40 36.11
N ILE A 270 5.76 11.43 35.59
CA ILE A 270 5.75 11.12 34.13
C ILE A 270 4.58 10.18 33.87
N PRO A 271 3.75 10.44 32.85
CA PRO A 271 2.59 9.62 32.53
C PRO A 271 2.91 8.13 32.48
N THR A 272 2.15 7.34 33.23
CA THR A 272 2.22 5.88 33.28
C THR A 272 1.35 5.22 32.19
N ILE A 273 1.47 3.91 32.03
CA ILE A 273 0.62 3.12 31.14
C ILE A 273 -0.85 3.23 31.55
N ASP A 274 -1.11 3.12 32.86
CA ASP A 274 -2.48 3.18 33.40
C ASP A 274 -3.17 4.51 33.10
N GLU A 275 -2.43 5.61 33.17
CA GLU A 275 -2.97 6.94 32.83
C GLU A 275 -3.22 7.13 31.35
N ALA A 276 -2.40 6.49 30.47
CA ALA A 276 -2.62 6.50 29.03
C ALA A 276 -3.86 5.68 28.66
N ASP A 277 -4.01 4.48 29.24
CA ASP A 277 -5.19 3.63 29.06
C ASP A 277 -6.46 4.35 29.56
N ALA A 278 -6.39 5.02 30.74
CA ALA A 278 -7.51 5.78 31.29
C ALA A 278 -7.93 6.94 30.36
N ARG A 279 -6.98 7.65 29.76
CA ARG A 279 -7.29 8.72 28.78
C ARG A 279 -7.98 8.18 27.54
N GLU A 280 -7.48 7.08 27.01
CA GLU A 280 -8.06 6.45 25.81
C GLU A 280 -9.44 5.88 26.09
N ALA A 281 -9.64 5.27 27.26
CA ALA A 281 -10.95 4.85 27.76
C ALA A 281 -11.93 6.02 27.86
N TYR A 282 -11.48 7.15 28.43
CA TYR A 282 -12.30 8.35 28.53
C TYR A 282 -12.75 8.84 27.14
N ASP A 283 -11.83 8.94 26.16
CA ASP A 283 -12.15 9.39 24.82
C ASP A 283 -13.14 8.43 24.14
N PHE A 284 -12.95 7.12 24.29
CA PHE A 284 -13.84 6.09 23.78
C PHE A 284 -15.25 6.22 24.36
N TYR A 285 -15.39 6.18 25.67
CA TYR A 285 -16.71 6.25 26.32
C TYR A 285 -17.42 7.57 26.11
N ARG A 286 -16.67 8.68 26.10
CA ARG A 286 -17.22 10.01 25.84
C ARG A 286 -17.82 10.09 24.42
N LEU A 287 -17.13 9.58 23.42
CA LEU A 287 -17.63 9.56 22.05
C LEU A 287 -18.90 8.71 21.94
N LEU A 288 -18.96 7.58 22.63
CA LEU A 288 -20.15 6.72 22.66
C LEU A 288 -21.32 7.32 23.42
N PHE A 289 -21.08 8.19 24.38
CA PHE A 289 -22.13 8.70 25.29
C PHE A 289 -23.23 9.43 24.51
N LYS A 290 -22.90 10.23 23.51
CA LYS A 290 -23.86 11.00 22.70
C LYS A 290 -24.40 10.24 21.49
N ALA A 291 -23.75 9.19 21.06
CA ALA A 291 -24.14 8.41 19.88
C ALA A 291 -25.47 7.66 20.10
N LYS A 292 -26.30 7.63 19.07
CA LYS A 292 -27.55 6.86 19.04
C LYS A 292 -27.29 5.43 18.56
N ASN A 293 -26.46 5.29 17.51
CA ASN A 293 -26.08 4.02 16.93
C ASN A 293 -24.57 3.85 17.01
N ILE A 294 -24.13 2.72 17.52
CA ILE A 294 -22.73 2.39 17.71
C ILE A 294 -22.47 1.08 17.00
N SER A 295 -21.42 1.03 16.17
CA SER A 295 -20.94 -0.18 15.51
C SER A 295 -19.48 -0.39 15.86
N LEU A 296 -19.18 -1.49 16.57
CA LEU A 296 -17.82 -1.87 16.93
C LEU A 296 -17.41 -3.04 16.05
N ILE A 297 -16.37 -2.87 15.24
CA ILE A 297 -15.90 -3.87 14.30
C ILE A 297 -14.50 -4.29 14.73
N TYR A 298 -14.28 -5.59 14.91
CA TYR A 298 -12.99 -6.14 15.29
C TYR A 298 -12.60 -7.30 14.37
N ASN A 299 -11.31 -7.55 14.23
CA ASN A 299 -10.79 -8.68 13.50
C ASN A 299 -10.85 -9.94 14.37
N SER A 300 -11.53 -10.98 13.91
CA SER A 300 -11.72 -12.25 14.65
C SER A 300 -10.73 -13.34 14.28
N VAL A 301 -9.92 -13.14 13.25
CA VAL A 301 -8.91 -14.09 12.78
C VAL A 301 -7.52 -13.47 12.96
N SER A 302 -6.61 -14.19 13.63
CA SER A 302 -5.23 -13.73 13.81
C SER A 302 -4.47 -13.78 12.49
N GLU A 303 -3.77 -12.69 12.19
CA GLU A 303 -2.80 -12.61 11.11
C GLU A 303 -1.39 -12.61 11.75
N GLY A 304 -0.76 -13.78 11.78
CA GLY A 304 0.57 -13.95 12.39
C GLY A 304 0.56 -13.91 13.91
N VAL A 305 1.47 -13.12 14.51
CA VAL A 305 1.67 -13.01 15.97
C VAL A 305 0.68 -12.04 16.64
N SER A 306 -0.11 -11.28 15.85
CA SER A 306 -1.06 -10.31 16.41
C SER A 306 -2.30 -11.02 16.97
N SER A 307 -2.72 -10.59 18.18
CA SER A 307 -3.92 -11.10 18.85
C SER A 307 -5.17 -10.75 18.04
N SER A 308 -6.05 -11.74 17.85
CA SER A 308 -7.39 -11.56 17.27
C SER A 308 -8.46 -11.28 18.31
N GLU A 309 -8.06 -10.97 19.54
CA GLU A 309 -8.96 -10.72 20.63
C GLU A 309 -9.69 -9.39 20.47
N LYS A 310 -10.97 -9.38 20.82
CA LYS A 310 -11.73 -8.13 20.89
C LYS A 310 -11.23 -7.25 22.03
N SER A 311 -11.28 -5.95 21.82
CA SER A 311 -10.87 -4.94 22.80
C SER A 311 -11.51 -5.16 24.17
N ARG A 312 -10.76 -4.94 25.25
CA ARG A 312 -11.27 -4.90 26.63
C ARG A 312 -12.43 -3.92 26.81
N PHE A 313 -12.50 -2.87 26.00
CA PHE A 313 -13.62 -1.92 26.04
C PHE A 313 -14.93 -2.55 25.56
N ILE A 314 -14.88 -3.49 24.62
CA ILE A 314 -16.06 -4.26 24.20
C ILE A 314 -16.54 -5.15 25.36
N TYR A 315 -15.62 -5.86 26.03
CA TYR A 315 -15.96 -6.66 27.22
C TYR A 315 -16.58 -5.82 28.33
N GLN A 316 -16.03 -4.62 28.59
CA GLN A 316 -16.59 -3.71 29.58
C GLN A 316 -18.02 -3.25 29.23
N LEU A 317 -18.27 -2.94 27.94
CA LEU A 317 -19.62 -2.59 27.47
C LEU A 317 -20.60 -3.76 27.61
N GLU A 318 -20.15 -4.99 27.39
CA GLU A 318 -20.96 -6.20 27.59
C GLU A 318 -21.33 -6.41 29.08
N LEU A 319 -20.39 -6.14 29.97
CA LEU A 319 -20.63 -6.22 31.43
C LEU A 319 -21.54 -5.09 31.95
N LEU A 320 -21.44 -3.89 31.39
CA LEU A 320 -22.26 -2.72 31.73
C LEU A 320 -23.65 -2.74 31.07
N LYS A 321 -24.02 -3.86 30.47
CA LYS A 321 -25.28 -4.01 29.76
C LYS A 321 -26.47 -3.74 30.73
N ASN A 322 -27.37 -2.85 30.28
CA ASN A 322 -28.60 -2.55 30.98
C ASN A 322 -29.75 -2.38 29.96
N ASP A 323 -30.99 -2.20 30.44
CA ASP A 323 -32.18 -2.11 29.59
C ASP A 323 -32.17 -0.97 28.57
N ASN A 324 -31.30 0.02 28.76
CA ASN A 324 -31.13 1.16 27.81
C ASN A 324 -30.17 0.87 26.66
N TYR A 325 -29.41 -0.25 26.72
CA TYR A 325 -28.43 -0.64 25.72
C TYR A 325 -28.76 -2.00 25.13
N LYS A 326 -29.11 -2.03 23.87
CA LYS A 326 -29.20 -3.27 23.11
C LYS A 326 -27.88 -3.54 22.41
N ILE A 327 -27.29 -4.71 22.67
CA ILE A 327 -26.10 -5.19 21.96
C ILE A 327 -26.56 -6.30 21.00
N ASN A 328 -26.33 -6.08 19.71
CA ASN A 328 -26.59 -7.05 18.67
C ASN A 328 -25.25 -7.52 18.11
N TYR A 329 -25.03 -8.82 18.08
CA TYR A 329 -23.88 -9.42 17.41
C TYR A 329 -24.27 -9.75 15.97
N ILE A 330 -23.52 -9.22 15.01
CA ILE A 330 -23.74 -9.48 13.60
C ILE A 330 -22.47 -10.14 13.07
N ASN A 331 -22.53 -11.45 12.84
CA ASN A 331 -21.47 -12.16 12.13
C ASN A 331 -21.56 -11.81 10.65
N ALA A 332 -20.71 -10.90 10.21
CA ALA A 332 -20.57 -10.59 8.80
C ALA A 332 -19.59 -11.60 8.17
N GLN A 333 -20.10 -12.71 7.70
CA GLN A 333 -19.36 -13.60 6.80
C GLN A 333 -19.47 -13.01 5.39
N TYR A 334 -18.34 -12.67 4.82
CA TYR A 334 -18.25 -12.34 3.41
C TYR A 334 -18.01 -13.64 2.65
N GLU A 335 -19.03 -14.12 1.98
CA GLU A 335 -18.85 -15.17 1.00
C GLU A 335 -18.11 -14.60 -0.21
N ILE A 336 -16.88 -15.04 -0.41
CA ILE A 336 -16.19 -14.75 -1.66
C ILE A 336 -17.01 -15.46 -2.74
N PRO A 337 -17.61 -14.73 -3.70
CA PRO A 337 -18.30 -15.38 -4.79
C PRO A 337 -17.29 -16.29 -5.50
N VAL A 338 -17.44 -17.58 -5.31
CA VAL A 338 -16.68 -18.56 -6.10
C VAL A 338 -17.23 -18.41 -7.53
N ASN A 339 -16.48 -17.71 -8.36
CA ASN A 339 -16.77 -17.69 -9.77
C ASN A 339 -16.77 -19.14 -10.23
N LYS A 340 -17.92 -19.59 -10.75
CA LYS A 340 -17.96 -20.89 -11.40
C LYS A 340 -16.84 -20.90 -12.44
N PRO A 341 -16.06 -21.99 -12.53
CA PRO A 341 -15.05 -22.10 -13.56
C PRO A 341 -15.72 -21.78 -14.89
N VAL A 342 -15.21 -20.77 -15.57
CA VAL A 342 -15.70 -20.41 -16.89
C VAL A 342 -15.18 -21.49 -17.81
N ASP A 343 -16.10 -22.29 -18.37
CA ASP A 343 -15.74 -23.23 -19.44
C ASP A 343 -15.32 -22.43 -20.66
N TYR A 344 -14.01 -22.29 -20.85
CA TYR A 344 -13.46 -21.67 -22.03
C TYR A 344 -13.54 -22.64 -23.20
N SER A 345 -14.59 -22.52 -23.99
CA SER A 345 -14.69 -23.23 -25.28
C SER A 345 -14.56 -22.25 -26.42
N PHE A 346 -13.61 -22.48 -27.32
CA PHE A 346 -13.42 -21.65 -28.52
C PHE A 346 -13.89 -22.43 -29.74
N PRO A 347 -14.77 -21.87 -30.58
CA PRO A 347 -15.16 -22.53 -31.84
C PRO A 347 -13.97 -22.57 -32.79
N LYS A 348 -13.73 -23.71 -33.40
CA LYS A 348 -12.67 -23.87 -34.41
C LYS A 348 -13.07 -23.14 -35.69
N SER A 349 -12.58 -21.89 -35.83
CA SER A 349 -12.77 -21.12 -37.03
C SER A 349 -12.01 -21.75 -38.25
N GLN A 350 -12.37 -21.37 -39.47
CA GLN A 350 -11.70 -21.84 -40.70
C GLN A 350 -10.18 -21.55 -40.67
N SER A 351 -9.77 -20.41 -40.09
CA SER A 351 -8.36 -20.03 -39.91
C SER A 351 -7.63 -20.96 -38.94
N VAL A 352 -8.27 -21.36 -37.86
CA VAL A 352 -7.73 -22.30 -36.87
C VAL A 352 -7.58 -23.68 -37.49
N ILE A 353 -8.59 -24.15 -38.26
CA ILE A 353 -8.54 -25.44 -38.95
C ILE A 353 -7.41 -25.45 -39.98
N LYS A 354 -7.20 -24.34 -40.71
CA LYS A 354 -6.09 -24.24 -41.70
C LYS A 354 -4.75 -24.37 -41.00
N LYS A 355 -4.51 -23.60 -39.93
CA LYS A 355 -3.27 -23.68 -39.12
C LYS A 355 -3.03 -25.07 -38.55
N LEU A 356 -4.08 -25.74 -38.06
CA LEU A 356 -3.97 -27.12 -37.56
C LEU A 356 -3.55 -28.10 -38.67
N LYS A 357 -4.08 -27.96 -39.89
CA LYS A 357 -3.66 -28.77 -41.07
C LYS A 357 -2.21 -28.48 -41.44
N ASP A 358 -1.77 -27.23 -41.40
CA ASP A 358 -0.39 -26.86 -41.67
C ASP A 358 0.58 -27.48 -40.65
N ILE A 359 0.22 -27.46 -39.35
CA ILE A 359 0.99 -28.12 -38.28
C ILE A 359 1.01 -29.64 -38.50
N ALA A 360 -0.14 -30.25 -38.81
CA ALA A 360 -0.24 -31.68 -39.04
C ALA A 360 0.60 -32.14 -40.26
N SER A 361 0.66 -31.32 -41.31
CA SER A 361 1.49 -31.63 -42.50
C SER A 361 3.00 -31.56 -42.21
N SER A 362 3.43 -30.70 -41.29
CA SER A 362 4.82 -30.59 -40.84
C SER A 362 5.20 -31.57 -39.71
N GLY A 363 4.23 -32.26 -39.14
CA GLY A 363 4.41 -33.19 -38.03
C GLY A 363 4.31 -32.53 -36.66
N PHE A 364 3.78 -33.31 -35.70
CA PHE A 364 3.68 -32.87 -34.30
C PHE A 364 4.97 -33.24 -33.54
N SER A 365 5.50 -32.28 -32.77
CA SER A 365 6.57 -32.61 -31.85
C SER A 365 6.00 -33.32 -30.61
N PRO A 366 6.80 -34.16 -29.90
CA PRO A 366 6.36 -34.81 -28.67
C PRO A 366 5.82 -33.82 -27.63
N SER A 367 6.48 -32.65 -27.49
CA SER A 367 6.04 -31.59 -26.58
C SER A 367 4.73 -30.93 -26.97
N SER A 368 4.42 -30.82 -28.27
CA SER A 368 3.16 -30.28 -28.76
C SER A 368 2.00 -31.24 -28.50
N LEU A 369 2.23 -32.56 -28.66
CA LEU A 369 1.25 -33.59 -28.35
C LEU A 369 0.96 -33.65 -26.85
N SER A 370 1.99 -33.64 -26.00
CA SER A 370 1.80 -33.60 -24.55
C SER A 370 0.99 -32.37 -24.15
N SER A 371 1.35 -31.18 -24.65
CA SER A 371 0.58 -29.96 -24.34
C SER A 371 -0.89 -30.06 -24.73
N TYR A 372 -1.22 -30.72 -25.85
CA TYR A 372 -2.60 -30.91 -26.26
C TYR A 372 -3.37 -31.91 -25.39
N ILE A 373 -2.70 -32.96 -24.94
CA ILE A 373 -3.29 -33.99 -24.06
C ILE A 373 -3.54 -33.40 -22.67
N ASP A 374 -2.58 -32.64 -22.16
CA ASP A 374 -2.65 -32.05 -20.82
C ASP A 374 -3.69 -30.92 -20.78
N ASP A 375 -3.63 -29.97 -21.72
CA ASP A 375 -4.57 -28.87 -21.85
C ASP A 375 -4.64 -28.36 -23.31
N PRO A 376 -5.75 -28.59 -24.03
CA PRO A 376 -5.94 -28.10 -25.38
C PRO A 376 -5.86 -26.57 -25.55
N LEU A 377 -6.15 -25.79 -24.48
CA LEU A 377 -6.05 -24.33 -24.53
C LEU A 377 -4.59 -23.87 -24.50
N VAL A 378 -3.76 -24.51 -23.69
CA VAL A 378 -2.30 -24.26 -23.68
C VAL A 378 -1.68 -24.59 -25.04
N PHE A 379 -2.12 -25.69 -25.68
CA PHE A 379 -1.71 -26.00 -27.06
C PHE A 379 -2.14 -24.91 -28.04
N PHE A 380 -3.40 -24.44 -27.93
CA PHE A 380 -3.92 -23.38 -28.79
C PHE A 380 -3.11 -22.10 -28.66
N ASP A 381 -2.84 -21.65 -27.44
CA ASP A 381 -2.06 -20.42 -27.18
C ASP A 381 -0.61 -20.54 -27.68
N LYS A 382 0.04 -21.64 -27.35
CA LYS A 382 1.49 -21.80 -27.60
C LYS A 382 1.82 -22.12 -29.06
N TYR A 383 1.03 -23.01 -29.70
CA TYR A 383 1.36 -23.52 -31.03
C TYR A 383 0.52 -22.91 -32.14
N LEU A 384 -0.73 -22.49 -31.90
CA LEU A 384 -1.57 -21.85 -32.91
C LEU A 384 -1.48 -20.34 -32.89
N LEU A 385 -1.65 -19.73 -31.71
CA LEU A 385 -1.53 -18.26 -31.55
C LEU A 385 -0.06 -17.84 -31.51
N ARG A 386 0.83 -18.72 -31.06
CA ARG A 386 2.25 -18.43 -30.80
C ARG A 386 2.40 -17.25 -29.85
N THR A 387 1.54 -17.21 -28.82
CA THR A 387 1.69 -16.25 -27.77
C THR A 387 3.00 -16.54 -27.04
N GLU A 388 3.92 -15.59 -27.07
CA GLU A 388 5.12 -15.69 -26.25
C GLU A 388 4.73 -15.34 -24.81
N GLU A 389 5.05 -16.22 -23.85
CA GLU A 389 5.00 -15.86 -22.44
C GLU A 389 5.84 -14.61 -22.22
N TYR A 390 5.33 -13.70 -21.41
CA TYR A 390 6.06 -12.49 -21.05
C TYR A 390 7.39 -12.90 -20.40
N LYS A 391 8.48 -12.74 -21.12
CA LYS A 391 9.82 -13.13 -20.63
C LYS A 391 10.19 -12.26 -19.45
N SER A 392 9.94 -12.77 -18.25
CA SER A 392 10.52 -12.20 -17.04
C SER A 392 12.03 -12.51 -17.01
N VAL A 393 12.81 -11.59 -16.46
CA VAL A 393 14.24 -11.83 -16.23
C VAL A 393 14.40 -12.96 -15.23
N LYS A 394 15.11 -14.03 -15.61
CA LYS A 394 15.35 -15.21 -14.78
C LYS A 394 16.68 -15.05 -14.06
N GLU A 395 16.64 -15.05 -12.74
CA GLU A 395 17.84 -14.93 -11.90
C GLU A 395 18.65 -16.23 -11.82
N ASN A 396 17.94 -17.36 -11.90
CA ASN A 396 18.56 -18.69 -11.87
C ASN A 396 18.52 -19.34 -13.25
N THR A 397 19.60 -20.05 -13.61
CA THR A 397 19.65 -20.87 -14.82
C THR A 397 18.70 -22.06 -14.61
N GLU A 398 17.62 -22.13 -15.38
CA GLU A 398 16.76 -23.31 -15.37
C GLU A 398 17.52 -24.54 -15.90
N GLU A 399 17.12 -25.73 -15.46
CA GLU A 399 17.70 -27.01 -15.91
C GLU A 399 17.75 -27.16 -17.43
N LEU A 400 16.75 -26.61 -18.14
CA LEU A 400 16.72 -26.54 -19.61
C LEU A 400 17.80 -25.63 -20.20
N GLY A 401 18.24 -24.59 -19.51
CA GLY A 401 19.35 -23.72 -19.91
C GLY A 401 20.70 -24.41 -19.79
N ILE A 402 20.86 -25.17 -18.72
CA ILE A 402 22.06 -26.00 -18.47
C ILE A 402 22.16 -27.11 -19.54
N GLY A 403 21.04 -27.79 -19.83
CA GLY A 403 20.99 -28.81 -20.90
C GLY A 403 21.41 -28.29 -22.27
N ARG A 404 21.01 -27.08 -22.65
CA ARG A 404 21.41 -26.45 -23.92
C ARG A 404 22.91 -26.11 -24.01
N ILE A 405 23.56 -25.84 -22.88
CA ILE A 405 25.02 -25.59 -22.82
C ILE A 405 25.78 -26.90 -23.01
N PHE A 406 25.30 -28.01 -22.46
CA PHE A 406 25.93 -29.33 -22.61
C PHE A 406 25.68 -29.99 -23.98
N HIS A 407 24.66 -29.54 -24.72
CA HIS A 407 24.35 -30.07 -26.08
C HIS A 407 24.88 -29.20 -27.22
N LYS A 408 25.67 -28.15 -26.93
CA LYS A 408 26.51 -27.43 -27.91
C LYS A 408 27.96 -27.90 -27.82
#